data_fd18abcd225559c32eb53d2647d57763
#
_entry.id   fd18abcd225559c32eb53d2647d57763
#
_cell.length_a   1.000
_cell.length_b   1.000
_cell.length_c   1.000
_cell.angle_alpha   90.00
_cell.angle_beta   90.00
_cell.angle_gamma   90.00
#
_symmetry.space_group_name_H-M   'P 1'
#
loop_
_entity.id
_entity.type
_entity.pdbx_description
1 polymer ?
#
loop_
_entity_poly.entity_id
_entity_poly.type
_entity_poly.pdbx_seq_one_letter_code
_entity_poly.pdbx_strand_id
1 'polypeptide(L)'
;MFAGNLARVPEVSAWLSPLMADHGLLVSAGLSQIISNVPAAVLLSHFTGAWQPLLVGVNIGGAGTLVGSLASLITLQHFTSVRKIFPRATALPELSTGRFLALFSVLNFGFLAILLIACGMASSF
;
A
#
# COMPACT_ATOMS: atom_id res chain seq x y z
N MET A 1 3.11 -13.73 14.96
CA MET A 1 4.07 -13.63 16.10
C MET A 1 4.88 -12.33 16.09
N PHE A 2 5.49 -11.88 14.98
CA PHE A 2 6.27 -10.63 14.93
C PHE A 2 5.47 -9.38 15.35
N ALA A 3 4.29 -9.17 14.76
CA ALA A 3 3.43 -8.03 15.06
C ALA A 3 3.00 -7.96 16.54
N GLY A 4 2.62 -9.12 17.12
CA GLY A 4 2.25 -9.19 18.52
C GLY A 4 3.43 -8.97 19.50
N ASN A 5 4.64 -9.36 19.09
CA ASN A 5 5.85 -9.07 19.88
C ASN A 5 6.20 -7.58 19.82
N LEU A 6 6.08 -6.96 18.65
CA LEU A 6 6.34 -5.53 18.50
C LEU A 6 5.36 -4.67 19.30
N ALA A 7 4.09 -5.09 19.40
CA ALA A 7 3.09 -4.44 20.23
C ALA A 7 3.38 -4.49 21.74
N ARG A 8 4.25 -5.41 22.18
CA ARG A 8 4.67 -5.54 23.58
C ARG A 8 5.87 -4.66 23.95
N VAL A 9 6.49 -4.00 22.95
CA VAL A 9 7.60 -3.06 23.18
C VAL A 9 6.99 -1.72 23.61
N PRO A 10 7.20 -1.28 24.88
CA PRO A 10 6.52 -0.09 25.42
C PRO A 10 6.83 1.18 24.61
N GLU A 11 8.05 1.32 24.11
CA GLU A 11 8.47 2.48 23.33
C GLU A 11 7.72 2.56 22.00
N VAL A 12 7.52 1.43 21.32
CA VAL A 12 6.79 1.36 20.05
C VAL A 12 5.31 1.68 20.29
N SER A 13 4.73 1.10 21.33
CA SER A 13 3.33 1.34 21.68
C SER A 13 3.08 2.79 22.08
N ALA A 14 3.96 3.37 22.89
CA ALA A 14 3.87 4.77 23.34
C ALA A 14 3.94 5.76 22.17
N TRP A 15 4.67 5.44 21.13
CA TRP A 15 4.80 6.30 19.94
C TRP A 15 3.69 6.07 18.92
N LEU A 16 3.35 4.80 18.67
CA LEU A 16 2.45 4.45 17.55
C LEU A 16 0.96 4.62 17.92
N SER A 17 0.58 4.36 19.18
CA SER A 17 -0.83 4.47 19.60
C SER A 17 -1.41 5.89 19.47
N PRO A 18 -0.75 6.97 19.93
CA PRO A 18 -1.26 8.32 19.75
C PRO A 18 -1.28 8.72 18.28
N LEU A 19 -0.26 8.31 17.52
CA LEU A 19 -0.17 8.59 16.08
C LEU A 19 -1.32 7.92 15.30
N MET A 20 -1.71 6.71 15.71
CA MET A 20 -2.87 6.01 15.14
C MET A 20 -4.21 6.63 15.56
N ALA A 21 -4.28 7.22 16.76
CA ALA A 21 -5.49 7.91 17.21
C ALA A 21 -5.75 9.19 16.42
N ASP A 22 -4.71 9.97 16.14
CA ASP A 22 -4.83 11.27 15.46
C ASP A 22 -4.85 11.13 13.94
N HIS A 23 -4.03 10.25 13.38
CA HIS A 23 -3.79 10.12 11.94
C HIS A 23 -3.86 8.68 11.42
N GLY A 24 -4.72 7.85 12.00
CA GLY A 24 -4.80 6.41 11.72
C GLY A 24 -4.90 6.06 10.23
N LEU A 25 -5.66 6.82 9.45
CA LEU A 25 -5.79 6.62 8.01
C LEU A 25 -4.46 6.86 7.27
N LEU A 26 -3.80 7.99 7.53
CA LEU A 26 -2.55 8.35 6.85
C LEU A 26 -1.40 7.43 7.26
N VAL A 27 -1.31 7.09 8.54
CA VAL A 27 -0.30 6.16 9.06
C VAL A 27 -0.48 4.77 8.45
N SER A 28 -1.70 4.30 8.36
CA SER A 28 -2.02 3.00 7.77
C SER A 28 -1.72 2.98 6.27
N ALA A 29 -2.11 4.03 5.54
CA ALA A 29 -1.79 4.17 4.12
C ALA A 29 -0.27 4.26 3.89
N GLY A 30 0.44 5.05 4.68
CA GLY A 30 1.90 5.21 4.58
C GLY A 30 2.66 3.92 4.88
N LEU A 31 2.33 3.23 5.97
CA LEU A 31 3.01 2.00 6.35
C LEU A 31 2.78 0.87 5.32
N SER A 32 1.59 0.81 4.71
CA SER A 32 1.29 -0.17 3.67
C SER A 32 2.16 -0.01 2.42
N GLN A 33 2.72 1.18 2.16
CA GLN A 33 3.66 1.40 1.05
C GLN A 33 4.99 0.67 1.24
N ILE A 34 5.33 0.33 2.48
CA ILE A 34 6.63 -0.25 2.85
C ILE A 34 6.53 -1.75 3.06
N ILE A 35 5.50 -2.20 3.80
CA ILE A 35 5.38 -3.60 4.23
C ILE A 35 4.18 -4.33 3.62
N SER A 36 3.49 -3.72 2.66
CA SER A 36 2.23 -4.21 2.07
C SER A 36 1.02 -4.04 2.99
N ASN A 37 -0.17 -3.98 2.38
CA ASN A 37 -1.43 -3.67 3.06
C ASN A 37 -1.81 -4.69 4.15
N VAL A 38 -1.69 -6.00 3.88
CA VAL A 38 -2.10 -7.03 4.85
C VAL A 38 -1.18 -7.07 6.07
N PRO A 39 0.16 -7.14 5.95
CA PRO A 39 1.04 -7.02 7.11
C PRO A 39 0.87 -5.71 7.87
N ALA A 40 0.65 -4.58 7.18
CA ALA A 40 0.37 -3.29 7.82
C ALA A 40 -0.90 -3.34 8.66
N ALA A 41 -2.00 -3.90 8.11
CA ALA A 41 -3.25 -4.07 8.83
C ALA A 41 -3.08 -4.92 10.10
N VAL A 42 -2.42 -6.08 9.97
CA VAL A 42 -2.17 -6.99 11.11
C VAL A 42 -1.28 -6.33 12.17
N LEU A 43 -0.25 -5.59 11.76
CA LEU A 43 0.62 -4.89 12.69
C LEU A 43 -0.13 -3.79 13.44
N LEU A 44 -0.79 -2.90 12.70
CA LEU A 44 -1.43 -1.71 13.26
C LEU A 44 -2.69 -2.02 14.08
N SER A 45 -3.36 -3.14 13.82
CA SER A 45 -4.53 -3.57 14.60
C SER A 45 -4.23 -3.78 16.10
N HIS A 46 -2.96 -3.94 16.48
CA HIS A 46 -2.56 -4.06 17.88
C HIS A 46 -2.43 -2.71 18.58
N PHE A 47 -2.43 -1.60 17.85
CA PHE A 47 -2.19 -0.26 18.37
C PHE A 47 -3.42 0.66 18.32
N THR A 48 -4.51 0.20 17.70
CA THR A 48 -5.76 0.97 17.61
C THR A 48 -6.99 0.09 17.69
N GLY A 49 -8.03 0.60 18.37
CA GLY A 49 -9.38 0.04 18.29
C GLY A 49 -10.22 0.63 17.16
N ALA A 50 -9.74 1.70 16.51
CA ALA A 50 -10.41 2.37 15.41
C ALA A 50 -10.16 1.62 14.08
N TRP A 51 -10.88 0.53 13.87
CA TRP A 51 -10.70 -0.35 12.72
C TRP A 51 -11.06 0.30 11.36
N GLN A 52 -12.00 1.27 11.35
CA GLN A 52 -12.44 1.91 10.11
C GLN A 52 -11.31 2.71 9.44
N PRO A 53 -10.68 3.71 10.08
CA PRO A 53 -9.57 4.45 9.46
C PRO A 53 -8.37 3.53 9.16
N LEU A 54 -8.12 2.51 9.98
CA LEU A 54 -7.10 1.51 9.73
C LEU A 54 -7.36 0.76 8.41
N LEU A 55 -8.53 0.16 8.25
CA LEU A 55 -8.87 -0.63 7.06
C LEU A 55 -8.95 0.24 5.80
N VAL A 56 -9.55 1.41 5.91
CA VAL A 56 -9.60 2.36 4.78
C VAL A 56 -8.18 2.76 4.38
N GLY A 57 -7.34 3.13 5.34
CA GLY A 57 -5.96 3.54 5.09
C GLY A 57 -5.12 2.47 4.40
N VAL A 58 -5.11 1.22 4.92
CA VAL A 58 -4.32 0.14 4.29
C VAL A 58 -4.83 -0.25 2.90
N ASN A 59 -6.15 -0.17 2.66
CA ASN A 59 -6.72 -0.46 1.33
C ASN A 59 -6.37 0.65 0.32
N ILE A 60 -6.50 1.91 0.69
CA ILE A 60 -6.07 3.05 -0.11
C ILE A 60 -4.57 2.94 -0.40
N GLY A 61 -3.78 2.66 0.64
CA GLY A 61 -2.33 2.49 0.52
C GLY A 61 -1.91 1.35 -0.40
N GLY A 62 -2.73 0.31 -0.54
CA GLY A 62 -2.49 -0.77 -1.51
C GLY A 62 -2.41 -0.32 -2.97
N ALA A 63 -2.94 0.87 -3.28
CA ALA A 63 -2.89 1.46 -4.61
C ALA A 63 -1.59 2.24 -4.93
N GLY A 64 -0.66 2.36 -3.99
CA GLY A 64 0.54 3.18 -4.17
C GLY A 64 1.71 2.43 -4.81
N THR A 65 2.66 2.01 -3.99
CA THR A 65 3.89 1.32 -4.45
C THR A 65 3.59 -0.11 -4.93
N LEU A 66 4.54 -0.69 -5.68
CA LEU A 66 4.51 -2.12 -6.04
C LEU A 66 4.48 -3.03 -4.81
N VAL A 67 5.12 -2.62 -3.72
CA VAL A 67 5.15 -3.38 -2.46
C VAL A 67 3.87 -3.19 -1.66
N GLY A 68 3.13 -2.11 -1.88
CA GLY A 68 1.89 -1.79 -1.19
C GLY A 68 0.79 -2.84 -1.36
N SER A 69 0.83 -3.61 -2.47
CA SER A 69 -0.13 -4.67 -2.73
C SER A 69 0.50 -5.88 -3.41
N LEU A 70 0.14 -7.07 -2.95
CA LEU A 70 0.53 -8.33 -3.58
C LEU A 70 0.04 -8.42 -5.04
N ALA A 71 -1.13 -7.85 -5.34
CA ALA A 71 -1.66 -7.80 -6.71
C ALA A 71 -0.74 -7.02 -7.65
N SER A 72 -0.12 -5.93 -7.20
CA SER A 72 0.85 -5.15 -7.96
C SER A 72 2.11 -5.96 -8.27
N LEU A 73 2.60 -6.72 -7.31
CA LEU A 73 3.76 -7.62 -7.51
C LEU A 73 3.43 -8.75 -8.50
N ILE A 74 2.25 -9.36 -8.39
CA ILE A 74 1.79 -10.39 -9.32
C ILE A 74 1.68 -9.83 -10.74
N THR A 75 1.13 -8.63 -10.89
CA THR A 75 1.03 -7.95 -12.19
C THR A 75 2.41 -7.77 -12.84
N LEU A 76 3.40 -7.32 -12.08
CA LEU A 76 4.78 -7.20 -12.57
C LEU A 76 5.37 -8.55 -12.96
N GLN A 77 5.17 -9.59 -12.15
CA GLN A 77 5.65 -10.93 -12.44
C GLN A 77 5.03 -11.48 -13.74
N HIS A 78 3.72 -11.32 -13.92
CA HIS A 78 3.05 -11.73 -15.16
C HIS A 78 3.57 -10.97 -16.37
N PHE A 79 3.71 -9.64 -16.28
CA PHE A 79 4.25 -8.84 -17.36
C PHE A 79 5.65 -9.31 -17.79
N THR A 80 6.54 -9.53 -16.82
CA THR A 80 7.90 -9.99 -17.11
C THR A 80 7.95 -11.42 -17.64
N SER A 81 7.07 -12.30 -17.19
CA SER A 81 6.96 -13.69 -17.65
C SER A 81 6.44 -13.77 -19.07
N VAL A 82 5.35 -13.07 -19.39
CA VAL A 82 4.80 -13.03 -20.75
C VAL A 82 5.83 -12.48 -21.74
N ARG A 83 6.56 -11.44 -21.37
CA ARG A 83 7.62 -10.88 -22.22
C ARG A 83 8.78 -11.85 -22.48
N LYS A 84 9.11 -12.72 -21.53
CA LYS A 84 10.14 -13.77 -21.71
C LYS A 84 9.66 -14.88 -22.65
N ILE A 85 8.39 -15.29 -22.54
CA ILE A 85 7.82 -16.41 -23.28
C ILE A 85 7.49 -15.98 -24.73
N PHE A 86 7.00 -14.77 -24.92
CA PHE A 86 6.54 -14.26 -26.21
C PHE A 86 7.27 -12.97 -26.61
N PRO A 87 8.57 -13.03 -26.94
CA PRO A 87 9.34 -11.82 -27.30
C PRO A 87 8.83 -11.11 -28.57
N ARG A 88 8.13 -11.84 -29.46
CA ARG A 88 7.57 -11.32 -30.72
C ARG A 88 6.07 -10.99 -30.65
N ALA A 89 5.34 -11.46 -29.66
CA ALA A 89 3.90 -11.26 -29.54
C ALA A 89 3.52 -9.95 -28.83
N THR A 90 4.47 -9.29 -28.17
CA THR A 90 4.26 -7.94 -27.66
C THR A 90 4.30 -6.97 -28.83
N ALA A 91 3.12 -6.68 -29.39
CA ALA A 91 2.92 -5.72 -30.47
C ALA A 91 3.31 -4.26 -30.09
N LEU A 92 3.91 -4.08 -28.93
CA LEU A 92 4.47 -2.83 -28.42
C LEU A 92 5.97 -3.01 -28.19
N PRO A 93 6.81 -2.93 -29.25
CA PRO A 93 8.26 -3.12 -29.13
C PRO A 93 8.94 -2.10 -28.20
N GLU A 94 8.23 -1.05 -27.83
CA GLU A 94 8.74 0.05 -27.02
C GLU A 94 8.44 -0.05 -25.52
N LEU A 95 7.62 -1.00 -25.05
CA LEU A 95 7.30 -1.11 -23.63
C LEU A 95 8.38 -1.88 -22.88
N SER A 96 9.50 -1.22 -22.61
CA SER A 96 10.53 -1.77 -21.73
C SER A 96 9.97 -1.95 -20.32
N THR A 97 10.54 -2.87 -19.54
CA THR A 97 10.15 -3.09 -18.13
C THR A 97 10.23 -1.78 -17.33
N GLY A 98 11.20 -0.92 -17.63
CA GLY A 98 11.33 0.39 -16.99
C GLY A 98 10.17 1.34 -17.32
N ARG A 99 9.74 1.40 -18.58
CA ARG A 99 8.57 2.20 -19.01
C ARG A 99 7.28 1.67 -18.38
N PHE A 100 7.12 0.35 -18.34
CA PHE A 100 5.98 -0.26 -17.66
C PHE A 100 5.95 0.11 -16.18
N LEU A 101 7.09 0.00 -15.48
CA LEU A 101 7.20 0.38 -14.06
C LEU A 101 6.91 1.87 -13.84
N ALA A 102 7.44 2.74 -14.69
CA ALA A 102 7.19 4.18 -14.60
C ALA A 102 5.71 4.51 -14.78
N LEU A 103 5.08 3.99 -15.84
CA LEU A 103 3.66 4.20 -16.09
C LEU A 103 2.79 3.61 -14.98
N PHE A 104 3.10 2.40 -14.55
CA PHE A 104 2.42 1.74 -13.44
C PHE A 104 2.50 2.57 -12.16
N SER A 105 3.69 3.06 -11.81
CA SER A 105 3.88 3.89 -10.61
C SER A 105 3.13 5.21 -10.71
N VAL A 106 3.20 5.91 -11.83
CA VAL A 106 2.48 7.18 -12.04
C VAL A 106 0.97 7.00 -11.88
N LEU A 107 0.41 5.96 -12.50
CA LEU A 107 -1.03 5.67 -12.40
C LEU A 107 -1.43 5.30 -10.97
N ASN A 108 -0.65 4.45 -10.29
CA ASN A 108 -0.96 4.03 -8.92
C ASN A 108 -0.83 5.17 -7.92
N PHE A 109 0.23 5.99 -8.00
CA PHE A 109 0.36 7.16 -7.13
C PHE A 109 -0.70 8.23 -7.43
N GLY A 110 -1.08 8.42 -8.70
CA GLY A 110 -2.21 9.27 -9.07
C GLY A 110 -3.51 8.78 -8.44
N PHE A 111 -3.77 7.48 -8.50
CA PHE A 111 -4.95 6.87 -7.90
C PHE A 111 -4.94 6.97 -6.37
N LEU A 112 -3.78 6.72 -5.74
CA LEU A 112 -3.58 6.92 -4.30
C LEU A 112 -3.91 8.35 -3.87
N ALA A 113 -3.41 9.35 -4.59
CA ALA A 113 -3.67 10.75 -4.29
C ALA A 113 -5.16 11.09 -4.39
N ILE A 114 -5.83 10.64 -5.45
CA ILE A 114 -7.28 10.83 -5.63
C ILE A 114 -8.07 10.20 -4.49
N LEU A 115 -7.74 8.98 -4.10
CA LEU A 115 -8.42 8.27 -3.01
C LEU A 115 -8.20 8.95 -1.65
N LEU A 116 -6.99 9.45 -1.37
CA LEU A 116 -6.70 10.18 -0.14
C LEU A 116 -7.46 11.51 -0.07
N ILE A 117 -7.54 12.24 -1.19
CA ILE A 117 -8.30 13.50 -1.27
C ILE A 117 -9.80 13.21 -1.08
N ALA A 118 -10.34 12.22 -1.78
CA ALA A 118 -11.74 11.85 -1.68
C ALA A 118 -12.11 11.41 -0.24
N CYS A 119 -11.25 10.64 0.41
CA CYS A 119 -11.47 10.21 1.78
C CYS A 119 -11.34 11.36 2.78
N GLY A 120 -10.37 12.28 2.57
CA GLY A 120 -10.21 13.48 3.39
C GLY A 120 -11.42 14.40 3.29
N MET A 121 -11.99 14.58 2.09
CA MET A 121 -13.22 15.35 1.90
C MET A 121 -14.42 14.67 2.58
N ALA A 122 -14.54 13.35 2.50
CA ALA A 122 -15.62 12.61 3.13
C ALA A 122 -15.58 12.63 4.66
N SER A 123 -14.40 12.78 5.26
CA SER A 123 -14.24 12.91 6.71
C SER A 123 -14.48 14.32 7.26
N SER A 124 -14.66 15.30 6.37
CA SER A 124 -14.95 16.71 6.74
C SER A 124 -16.44 17.04 6.81
N PHE A 125 -17.29 16.07 6.45
CA PHE A 125 -18.76 16.13 6.59
C PHE A 125 -19.23 15.24 7.75
#